data_5d9c6734cc329cdf355ae54a303ca123
#
_entry.id   5d9c6734cc329cdf355ae54a303ca123
#
_cell.length_a   1.000
_cell.length_b   1.000
_cell.length_c   1.000
_cell.angle_alpha   90.00
_cell.angle_beta   90.00
_cell.angle_gamma   90.00
#
_symmetry.space_group_name_H-M   'P 1'
#
loop_
_entity.id
_entity.type
_entity.pdbx_description
1 polymer ?
#
loop_
_entity_poly.entity_id
_entity_poly.type
_entity_poly.pdbx_seq_one_letter_code
_entity_poly.pdbx_strand_id
1 'polypeptide(L)'
;MQVKKIPVLKVSDSVAEQIEEMIRSGMFLAGEKLPSVRELCELFGVGRSAVRDAITTLKGKGIVDVKRGEGTFILEFDSTRLFNSHLLLTSPKDISELFQVRKILEPGIAEMAAVHRSEADLNVMEEIFSNQSIKGWESDYLLHKVIAEAAGNEIIKQFLQFISTTMKNAMIDFHHYIEKNPATAKMMEHQHLVIYESIKHGKPQQAKQMMMEHLDFVEKELLNSHVIRQTVGR
;
A
#
# COMPACT_ATOMS: atom_id res chain seq x y z
N MET A 1 49.15 5.58 22.61
CA MET A 1 49.05 4.68 21.47
C MET A 1 47.54 4.50 21.17
N GLN A 2 47.00 5.13 20.11
CA GLN A 2 45.60 4.97 19.70
C GLN A 2 45.52 3.74 18.81
N VAL A 3 44.91 2.66 19.33
CA VAL A 3 44.64 1.45 18.55
C VAL A 3 43.34 1.67 17.79
N LYS A 4 43.35 1.73 16.47
CA LYS A 4 42.16 1.72 15.63
C LYS A 4 41.52 0.33 15.70
N LYS A 5 40.25 0.25 16.16
CA LYS A 5 39.47 -0.99 16.11
C LYS A 5 39.29 -1.42 14.64
N ILE A 6 39.72 -2.63 14.33
CA ILE A 6 39.48 -3.24 13.01
C ILE A 6 37.99 -3.68 12.96
N PRO A 7 37.21 -3.24 11.97
CA PRO A 7 35.85 -3.72 11.80
C PRO A 7 35.89 -5.22 11.45
N VAL A 8 35.39 -6.05 12.34
CA VAL A 8 35.20 -7.49 12.07
C VAL A 8 33.84 -7.63 11.38
N LEU A 9 33.84 -7.87 10.08
CA LEU A 9 32.63 -8.31 9.38
C LEU A 9 32.19 -9.64 10.00
N LYS A 10 30.96 -9.67 10.50
CA LYS A 10 30.40 -10.91 11.06
C LYS A 10 30.13 -11.88 9.91
N VAL A 11 30.50 -13.14 10.08
CA VAL A 11 30.23 -14.21 9.10
C VAL A 11 28.73 -14.27 8.76
N SER A 12 27.86 -14.05 9.74
CA SER A 12 26.40 -13.98 9.54
C SER A 12 25.96 -12.89 8.55
N ASP A 13 26.63 -11.74 8.57
CA ASP A 13 26.28 -10.62 7.67
C ASP A 13 26.67 -10.98 6.23
N SER A 14 27.84 -11.58 6.02
CA SER A 14 28.27 -12.06 4.69
C SER A 14 27.35 -13.18 4.17
N VAL A 15 26.85 -14.09 5.03
CA VAL A 15 25.88 -15.11 4.65
C VAL A 15 24.55 -14.47 4.25
N ALA A 16 24.08 -13.48 5.01
CA ALA A 16 22.85 -12.75 4.67
C ALA A 16 22.96 -12.04 3.32
N GLU A 17 24.06 -11.33 3.08
CA GLU A 17 24.32 -10.65 1.81
C GLU A 17 24.36 -11.63 0.63
N GLN A 18 24.99 -12.79 0.77
CA GLN A 18 25.01 -13.81 -0.28
C GLN A 18 23.62 -14.37 -0.57
N ILE A 19 22.81 -14.63 0.45
CA ILE A 19 21.42 -15.07 0.26
C ILE A 19 20.60 -13.97 -0.44
N GLU A 20 20.77 -12.70 -0.07
CA GLU A 20 20.13 -11.58 -0.77
C GLU A 20 20.53 -11.51 -2.24
N GLU A 21 21.79 -11.75 -2.57
CA GLU A 21 22.26 -11.78 -3.95
C GLU A 21 21.68 -12.97 -4.74
N MET A 22 21.58 -14.14 -4.11
CA MET A 22 20.94 -15.33 -4.72
C MET A 22 19.45 -15.08 -5.03
N ILE A 23 18.74 -14.35 -4.16
CA ILE A 23 17.36 -13.94 -4.41
C ILE A 23 17.30 -12.89 -5.54
N ARG A 24 18.17 -11.88 -5.50
CA ARG A 24 18.23 -10.81 -6.51
C ARG A 24 18.59 -11.32 -7.90
N SER A 25 19.45 -12.32 -7.99
CA SER A 25 19.82 -12.97 -9.25
C SER A 25 18.76 -13.92 -9.79
N GLY A 26 17.65 -14.14 -9.05
CA GLY A 26 16.57 -15.05 -9.45
C GLY A 26 16.88 -16.53 -9.21
N MET A 27 17.94 -16.86 -8.46
CA MET A 27 18.24 -18.23 -8.08
C MET A 27 17.18 -18.81 -7.13
N PHE A 28 16.56 -17.93 -6.34
CA PHE A 28 15.38 -18.21 -5.52
C PHE A 28 14.30 -17.19 -5.82
N LEU A 29 13.08 -17.66 -5.99
CA LEU A 29 11.93 -16.80 -6.30
C LEU A 29 11.11 -16.46 -5.05
N ALA A 30 10.33 -15.40 -5.11
CA ALA A 30 9.38 -15.05 -4.08
C ALA A 30 8.36 -16.19 -3.85
N GLY A 31 8.05 -16.49 -2.60
CA GLY A 31 7.22 -17.62 -2.19
C GLY A 31 7.97 -18.95 -2.05
N GLU A 32 9.18 -19.07 -2.59
CA GLU A 32 9.95 -20.32 -2.49
C GLU A 32 10.53 -20.52 -1.09
N LYS A 33 10.75 -21.79 -0.78
CA LYS A 33 11.39 -22.21 0.44
C LYS A 33 12.91 -22.19 0.27
N LEU A 34 13.62 -21.48 1.16
CA LEU A 34 15.08 -21.56 1.24
C LEU A 34 15.54 -22.95 1.67
N PRO A 35 16.74 -23.37 1.28
CA PRO A 35 17.38 -24.57 1.83
C PRO A 35 17.40 -24.54 3.35
N SER A 36 17.36 -25.71 3.98
CA SER A 36 17.41 -25.84 5.43
C SER A 36 18.71 -25.24 6.01
N VAL A 37 18.67 -24.91 7.30
CA VAL A 37 19.88 -24.43 8.00
C VAL A 37 21.08 -25.38 7.81
N ARG A 38 20.83 -26.70 7.74
CA ARG A 38 21.88 -27.68 7.52
C ARG A 38 22.47 -27.53 6.11
N GLU A 39 21.62 -27.47 5.08
CA GLU A 39 22.06 -27.35 3.70
C GLU A 39 22.78 -26.02 3.46
N LEU A 40 22.28 -24.90 4.07
CA LEU A 40 22.97 -23.61 4.01
C LEU A 40 24.34 -23.64 4.71
N CYS A 41 24.49 -24.39 5.82
CA CYS A 41 25.80 -24.57 6.45
C CYS A 41 26.79 -25.32 5.55
N GLU A 42 26.30 -26.34 4.85
CA GLU A 42 27.11 -27.09 3.87
C GLU A 42 27.45 -26.21 2.65
N LEU A 43 26.49 -25.45 2.13
CA LEU A 43 26.67 -24.57 0.98
C LEU A 43 27.69 -23.45 1.23
N PHE A 44 27.61 -22.79 2.39
CA PHE A 44 28.46 -21.63 2.72
C PHE A 44 29.71 -22.02 3.50
N GLY A 45 29.87 -23.28 3.94
CA GLY A 45 31.00 -23.70 4.75
C GLY A 45 31.07 -23.06 6.13
N VAL A 46 29.93 -22.75 6.74
CA VAL A 46 29.83 -22.01 8.01
C VAL A 46 29.05 -22.75 9.07
N GLY A 47 29.20 -22.34 10.33
CA GLY A 47 28.48 -22.94 11.46
C GLY A 47 26.98 -22.53 11.51
N ARG A 48 26.19 -23.38 12.21
CA ARG A 48 24.73 -23.19 12.35
C ARG A 48 24.34 -21.86 12.98
N SER A 49 25.14 -21.33 13.92
CA SER A 49 24.87 -20.01 14.52
C SER A 49 24.92 -18.90 13.49
N ALA A 50 25.94 -18.88 12.63
CA ALA A 50 26.08 -17.87 11.58
C ALA A 50 24.89 -17.89 10.59
N VAL A 51 24.44 -19.08 10.17
CA VAL A 51 23.27 -19.20 9.29
C VAL A 51 21.98 -18.75 9.99
N ARG A 52 21.77 -19.12 11.25
CA ARG A 52 20.58 -18.69 12.00
C ARG A 52 20.55 -17.20 12.23
N ASP A 53 21.69 -16.58 12.54
CA ASP A 53 21.81 -15.14 12.71
C ASP A 53 21.55 -14.43 11.39
N ALA A 54 22.07 -14.95 10.26
CA ALA A 54 21.77 -14.45 8.92
C ALA A 54 20.27 -14.51 8.60
N ILE A 55 19.60 -15.65 8.85
CA ILE A 55 18.15 -15.80 8.67
C ILE A 55 17.38 -14.81 9.56
N THR A 56 17.84 -14.60 10.80
CA THR A 56 17.21 -13.61 11.70
C THR A 56 17.36 -12.20 11.15
N THR A 57 18.52 -11.85 10.61
CA THR A 57 18.76 -10.56 9.92
C THR A 57 17.85 -10.40 8.70
N LEU A 58 17.77 -11.42 7.84
CA LEU A 58 16.90 -11.42 6.66
C LEU A 58 15.42 -11.32 7.03
N LYS A 59 15.00 -11.98 8.11
CA LYS A 59 13.65 -11.85 8.66
C LYS A 59 13.40 -10.42 9.17
N GLY A 60 14.34 -9.83 9.88
CA GLY A 60 14.28 -8.44 10.33
C GLY A 60 14.19 -7.43 9.16
N LYS A 61 14.84 -7.73 8.03
CA LYS A 61 14.74 -6.96 6.79
C LYS A 61 13.43 -7.23 6.00
N GLY A 62 12.62 -8.21 6.43
CA GLY A 62 11.40 -8.58 5.73
C GLY A 62 11.61 -9.31 4.40
N ILE A 63 12.79 -9.92 4.20
CA ILE A 63 13.13 -10.67 2.98
C ILE A 63 12.64 -12.11 3.09
N VAL A 64 12.64 -12.67 4.30
CA VAL A 64 12.18 -14.04 4.55
C VAL A 64 11.25 -14.11 5.75
N ASP A 65 10.40 -15.16 5.81
CA ASP A 65 9.66 -15.55 7.02
C ASP A 65 10.01 -16.97 7.44
N VAL A 66 10.02 -17.21 8.75
CA VAL A 66 10.34 -18.51 9.34
C VAL A 66 9.05 -19.12 9.88
N LYS A 67 8.54 -20.15 9.20
CA LYS A 67 7.40 -20.95 9.65
C LYS A 67 7.90 -22.13 10.48
N ARG A 68 7.44 -22.20 11.73
CA ARG A 68 7.89 -23.22 12.70
C ARG A 68 7.55 -24.62 12.20
N GLY A 69 8.57 -25.47 12.06
CA GLY A 69 8.42 -26.84 11.56
C GLY A 69 8.36 -26.97 10.04
N GLU A 70 8.11 -25.88 9.30
CA GLU A 70 8.00 -25.90 7.84
C GLU A 70 9.27 -25.40 7.13
N GLY A 71 9.96 -24.41 7.69
CA GLY A 71 11.20 -23.86 7.16
C GLY A 71 11.17 -22.34 6.98
N THR A 72 12.12 -21.84 6.17
CA THR A 72 12.25 -20.42 5.85
C THR A 72 11.77 -20.19 4.43
N PHE A 73 10.89 -19.22 4.22
CA PHE A 73 10.30 -18.89 2.92
C PHE A 73 10.66 -17.46 2.52
N ILE A 74 10.95 -17.27 1.25
CA ILE A 74 11.17 -15.94 0.67
C ILE A 74 9.85 -15.22 0.60
N LEU A 75 9.83 -13.98 1.05
CA LEU A 75 8.63 -13.16 1.04
C LEU A 75 8.47 -12.47 -0.30
N GLU A 76 7.23 -12.33 -0.73
CA GLU A 76 6.88 -11.43 -1.81
C GLU A 76 7.13 -9.98 -1.38
N PHE A 77 7.34 -9.10 -2.37
CA PHE A 77 7.44 -7.67 -2.09
C PHE A 77 6.15 -7.18 -1.43
N ASP A 78 6.28 -6.69 -0.22
CA ASP A 78 5.18 -6.13 0.55
C ASP A 78 5.53 -4.70 0.95
N SER A 79 4.98 -3.74 0.22
CA SER A 79 5.22 -2.32 0.46
C SER A 79 4.70 -1.85 1.82
N THR A 80 3.76 -2.59 2.45
CA THR A 80 3.28 -2.23 3.79
C THR A 80 4.38 -2.32 4.83
N ARG A 81 5.43 -3.12 4.55
CA ARG A 81 6.62 -3.26 5.40
C ARG A 81 7.60 -2.10 5.28
N LEU A 82 7.58 -1.38 4.15
CA LEU A 82 8.37 -0.15 4.00
C LEU A 82 7.86 0.96 4.95
N PHE A 83 6.60 0.87 5.36
CA PHE A 83 5.90 1.84 6.16
C PHE A 83 5.46 1.29 7.52
N ASN A 84 6.27 0.40 8.12
CA ASN A 84 6.02 -0.23 9.43
C ASN A 84 5.91 0.77 10.60
N SER A 85 6.02 2.07 10.36
CA SER A 85 5.64 3.11 11.29
C SER A 85 4.14 3.40 11.09
N HIS A 86 3.33 3.17 12.11
CA HIS A 86 1.97 3.68 12.16
C HIS A 86 2.04 5.21 12.04
N LEU A 87 1.86 5.73 10.82
CA LEU A 87 1.65 7.14 10.61
C LEU A 87 0.31 7.50 11.26
N LEU A 88 0.37 8.18 12.38
CA LEU A 88 -0.80 8.78 12.99
C LEU A 88 -0.97 10.17 12.36
N LEU A 89 -2.08 10.37 11.69
CA LEU A 89 -2.45 11.72 11.23
C LEU A 89 -2.86 12.53 12.46
N THR A 90 -1.99 13.42 12.88
CA THR A 90 -2.18 14.19 14.12
C THR A 90 -2.55 15.64 13.86
N SER A 91 -2.45 16.12 12.62
CA SER A 91 -2.70 17.51 12.27
C SER A 91 -3.38 17.68 10.90
N PRO A 92 -4.08 18.80 10.66
CA PRO A 92 -4.57 19.16 9.32
C PRO A 92 -3.47 19.21 8.26
N LYS A 93 -2.24 19.53 8.67
CA LYS A 93 -1.08 19.53 7.79
C LYS A 93 -0.76 18.12 7.28
N ASP A 94 -0.77 17.12 8.17
CA ASP A 94 -0.51 15.72 7.79
C ASP A 94 -1.53 15.22 6.77
N ILE A 95 -2.79 15.60 6.95
CA ILE A 95 -3.87 15.28 6.00
C ILE A 95 -3.61 15.93 4.64
N SER A 96 -3.28 17.22 4.61
CA SER A 96 -2.99 17.92 3.35
C SER A 96 -1.77 17.35 2.64
N GLU A 97 -0.69 17.02 3.37
CA GLU A 97 0.50 16.37 2.81
C GLU A 97 0.15 14.99 2.23
N LEU A 98 -0.73 14.23 2.87
CA LEU A 98 -1.17 12.93 2.35
C LEU A 98 -2.08 13.09 1.12
N PHE A 99 -2.94 14.11 1.05
CA PHE A 99 -3.69 14.44 -0.16
C PHE A 99 -2.79 14.84 -1.32
N GLN A 100 -1.67 15.53 -1.07
CA GLN A 100 -0.68 15.80 -2.11
C GLN A 100 -0.14 14.50 -2.72
N VAL A 101 0.16 13.49 -1.89
CA VAL A 101 0.59 12.16 -2.38
C VAL A 101 -0.53 11.49 -3.19
N ARG A 102 -1.78 11.50 -2.71
CA ARG A 102 -2.93 10.96 -3.42
C ARG A 102 -3.10 11.61 -4.80
N LYS A 103 -3.01 12.94 -4.89
CA LYS A 103 -3.12 13.70 -6.14
C LYS A 103 -1.99 13.44 -7.13
N ILE A 104 -0.82 13.02 -6.66
CA ILE A 104 0.28 12.57 -7.53
C ILE A 104 -0.01 11.17 -8.07
N LEU A 105 -0.56 10.26 -7.26
CA LEU A 105 -0.71 8.85 -7.59
C LEU A 105 -2.06 8.51 -8.23
N GLU A 106 -3.17 8.86 -7.60
CA GLU A 106 -4.49 8.34 -7.98
C GLU A 106 -5.01 8.79 -9.35
N PRO A 107 -4.74 10.02 -9.83
CA PRO A 107 -5.09 10.38 -11.20
C PRO A 107 -4.37 9.51 -12.23
N GLY A 108 -3.08 9.21 -12.01
CA GLY A 108 -2.32 8.29 -12.86
C GLY A 108 -2.83 6.85 -12.76
N ILE A 109 -3.28 6.42 -11.59
CA ILE A 109 -3.91 5.11 -11.38
C ILE A 109 -5.22 5.03 -12.16
N ALA A 110 -6.07 6.04 -12.11
CA ALA A 110 -7.32 6.08 -12.87
C ALA A 110 -7.08 6.10 -14.39
N GLU A 111 -6.04 6.81 -14.85
CA GLU A 111 -5.58 6.79 -16.24
C GLU A 111 -5.19 5.36 -16.67
N MET A 112 -4.38 4.67 -15.87
CA MET A 112 -3.96 3.28 -16.12
C MET A 112 -5.16 2.32 -16.09
N ALA A 113 -6.04 2.45 -15.12
CA ALA A 113 -7.25 1.63 -15.01
C ALA A 113 -8.12 1.75 -16.26
N ALA A 114 -8.28 2.96 -16.82
CA ALA A 114 -9.02 3.16 -18.07
C ALA A 114 -8.39 2.44 -19.28
N VAL A 115 -7.10 2.13 -19.23
CA VAL A 115 -6.39 1.37 -20.28
C VAL A 115 -6.45 -0.14 -20.03
N HIS A 116 -6.28 -0.57 -18.77
CA HIS A 116 -6.01 -1.99 -18.44
C HIS A 116 -7.23 -2.74 -17.87
N ARG A 117 -8.31 -2.04 -17.45
CA ARG A 117 -9.48 -2.66 -16.81
C ARG A 117 -9.98 -3.87 -17.59
N SER A 118 -10.34 -4.91 -16.87
CA SER A 118 -11.08 -6.07 -17.36
C SER A 118 -12.60 -5.91 -17.15
N GLU A 119 -13.39 -6.75 -17.80
CA GLU A 119 -14.84 -6.84 -17.51
C GLU A 119 -15.11 -7.23 -16.05
N ALA A 120 -14.25 -8.05 -15.44
CA ALA A 120 -14.39 -8.42 -14.04
C ALA A 120 -14.23 -7.19 -13.11
N ASP A 121 -13.26 -6.31 -13.39
CA ASP A 121 -13.07 -5.08 -12.63
C ASP A 121 -14.30 -4.15 -12.73
N LEU A 122 -14.84 -4.02 -13.94
CA LEU A 122 -16.04 -3.21 -14.18
C LEU A 122 -17.26 -3.74 -13.42
N ASN A 123 -17.46 -5.05 -13.40
CA ASN A 123 -18.54 -5.69 -12.67
C ASN A 123 -18.42 -5.43 -11.15
N VAL A 124 -17.20 -5.48 -10.58
CA VAL A 124 -16.99 -5.17 -9.17
C VAL A 124 -17.26 -3.69 -8.89
N MET A 125 -16.85 -2.78 -9.78
CA MET A 125 -17.18 -1.35 -9.63
C MET A 125 -18.70 -1.11 -9.68
N GLU A 126 -19.43 -1.76 -10.60
CA GLU A 126 -20.89 -1.67 -10.70
C GLU A 126 -21.58 -2.20 -9.44
N GLU A 127 -21.08 -3.29 -8.87
CA GLU A 127 -21.60 -3.83 -7.62
C GLU A 127 -21.47 -2.83 -6.45
N ILE A 128 -20.37 -2.09 -6.37
CA ILE A 128 -20.18 -1.05 -5.34
C ILE A 128 -21.28 0.03 -5.43
N PHE A 129 -21.65 0.46 -6.64
CA PHE A 129 -22.72 1.46 -6.83
C PHE A 129 -24.12 0.92 -6.60
N SER A 130 -24.38 -0.35 -6.91
CA SER A 130 -25.70 -0.97 -6.81
C SER A 130 -26.01 -1.54 -5.42
N ASN A 131 -24.99 -1.87 -4.63
CA ASN A 131 -25.15 -2.51 -3.33
C ASN A 131 -25.47 -1.50 -2.23
N GLN A 132 -26.74 -1.42 -1.85
CA GLN A 132 -27.21 -0.51 -0.80
C GLN A 132 -26.62 -0.80 0.61
N SER A 133 -25.98 -1.94 0.80
CA SER A 133 -25.35 -2.30 2.08
C SER A 133 -23.95 -1.69 2.23
N ILE A 134 -23.30 -1.33 1.11
CA ILE A 134 -21.98 -0.68 1.09
C ILE A 134 -22.21 0.83 1.00
N LYS A 135 -21.86 1.57 2.05
CA LYS A 135 -22.14 3.01 2.12
C LYS A 135 -21.00 3.81 2.76
N GLY A 136 -21.03 5.11 2.52
CA GLY A 136 -20.10 6.04 3.16
C GLY A 136 -18.65 5.74 2.83
N TRP A 137 -17.79 5.78 3.82
CA TRP A 137 -16.34 5.59 3.66
C TRP A 137 -15.97 4.22 3.07
N GLU A 138 -16.77 3.19 3.30
CA GLU A 138 -16.50 1.86 2.77
C GLU A 138 -16.68 1.80 1.26
N SER A 139 -17.71 2.43 0.72
CA SER A 139 -17.94 2.55 -0.73
C SER A 139 -16.81 3.34 -1.39
N ASP A 140 -16.42 4.47 -0.80
CA ASP A 140 -15.30 5.30 -1.24
C ASP A 140 -13.99 4.47 -1.28
N TYR A 141 -13.65 3.84 -0.17
CA TYR A 141 -12.45 2.99 -0.06
C TYR A 141 -12.42 1.86 -1.09
N LEU A 142 -13.54 1.13 -1.23
CA LEU A 142 -13.62 0.00 -2.14
C LEU A 142 -13.49 0.43 -3.60
N LEU A 143 -14.11 1.55 -3.99
CA LEU A 143 -13.99 2.08 -5.35
C LEU A 143 -12.54 2.44 -5.70
N HIS A 144 -11.86 3.21 -4.85
CA HIS A 144 -10.45 3.55 -5.06
C HIS A 144 -9.55 2.33 -5.11
N LYS A 145 -9.82 1.32 -4.26
CA LYS A 145 -9.11 0.05 -4.25
C LYS A 145 -9.28 -0.72 -5.57
N VAL A 146 -10.51 -0.87 -6.06
CA VAL A 146 -10.76 -1.59 -7.33
C VAL A 146 -10.17 -0.84 -8.52
N ILE A 147 -10.20 0.49 -8.53
CA ILE A 147 -9.51 1.29 -9.56
C ILE A 147 -8.00 1.01 -9.55
N ALA A 148 -7.39 0.88 -8.36
CA ALA A 148 -5.97 0.54 -8.27
C ALA A 148 -5.67 -0.91 -8.70
N GLU A 149 -6.57 -1.85 -8.45
CA GLU A 149 -6.46 -3.22 -8.93
C GLU A 149 -6.55 -3.26 -10.47
N ALA A 150 -7.51 -2.54 -11.06
CA ALA A 150 -7.69 -2.43 -12.50
C ALA A 150 -6.52 -1.74 -13.23
N ALA A 151 -5.70 -0.95 -12.53
CA ALA A 151 -4.48 -0.36 -13.09
C ALA A 151 -3.39 -1.39 -13.40
N GLY A 152 -3.47 -2.62 -12.86
CA GLY A 152 -2.58 -3.74 -13.18
C GLY A 152 -1.17 -3.61 -12.61
N ASN A 153 -0.93 -2.74 -11.63
CA ASN A 153 0.37 -2.55 -10.99
C ASN A 153 0.29 -2.87 -9.49
N GLU A 154 0.82 -4.02 -9.10
CA GLU A 154 0.75 -4.52 -7.73
C GLU A 154 1.44 -3.60 -6.72
N ILE A 155 2.54 -2.96 -7.09
CA ILE A 155 3.26 -2.02 -6.21
C ILE A 155 2.40 -0.78 -5.95
N ILE A 156 1.80 -0.20 -6.98
CA ILE A 156 0.90 0.96 -6.85
C ILE A 156 -0.31 0.60 -5.98
N LYS A 157 -0.91 -0.57 -6.18
CA LYS A 157 -2.03 -1.07 -5.36
C LYS A 157 -1.67 -1.12 -3.87
N GLN A 158 -0.50 -1.65 -3.54
CA GLN A 158 -0.03 -1.72 -2.15
C GLN A 158 0.23 -0.33 -1.56
N PHE A 159 0.79 0.60 -2.33
CA PHE A 159 0.95 2.00 -1.89
C PHE A 159 -0.38 2.66 -1.58
N LEU A 160 -1.36 2.50 -2.47
CA LEU A 160 -2.71 3.07 -2.25
C LEU A 160 -3.38 2.45 -1.02
N GLN A 161 -3.24 1.14 -0.83
CA GLN A 161 -3.76 0.46 0.35
C GLN A 161 -3.16 1.01 1.66
N PHE A 162 -1.85 1.28 1.67
CA PHE A 162 -1.19 1.91 2.81
C PHE A 162 -1.76 3.31 3.09
N ILE A 163 -1.87 4.16 2.07
CA ILE A 163 -2.42 5.51 2.17
C ILE A 163 -3.86 5.45 2.71
N SER A 164 -4.70 4.61 2.13
CA SER A 164 -6.11 4.45 2.51
C SER A 164 -6.27 3.96 3.95
N THR A 165 -5.41 3.02 4.38
CA THR A 165 -5.41 2.52 5.76
C THR A 165 -5.01 3.63 6.74
N THR A 166 -4.03 4.45 6.37
CA THR A 166 -3.57 5.60 7.19
C THR A 166 -4.67 6.65 7.33
N MET A 167 -5.45 6.89 6.27
CA MET A 167 -6.54 7.88 6.27
C MET A 167 -7.85 7.36 6.84
N LYS A 168 -7.99 6.09 7.10
CA LYS A 168 -9.27 5.44 7.41
C LYS A 168 -10.11 6.22 8.44
N ASN A 169 -9.55 6.57 9.57
CA ASN A 169 -10.30 7.25 10.64
C ASN A 169 -10.75 8.65 10.20
N ALA A 170 -9.87 9.42 9.52
CA ALA A 170 -10.23 10.73 8.99
C ALA A 170 -11.36 10.63 7.95
N MET A 171 -11.35 9.60 7.12
CA MET A 171 -12.40 9.37 6.12
C MET A 171 -13.72 8.91 6.75
N ILE A 172 -13.71 8.08 7.78
CA ILE A 172 -14.92 7.71 8.54
C ILE A 172 -15.57 8.97 9.13
N ASP A 173 -14.79 9.79 9.81
CA ASP A 173 -15.29 11.04 10.43
C ASP A 173 -15.81 12.01 9.36
N PHE A 174 -15.13 12.11 8.21
CA PHE A 174 -15.55 12.92 7.08
C PHE A 174 -16.89 12.44 6.50
N HIS A 175 -17.06 11.14 6.30
CA HIS A 175 -18.33 10.59 5.79
C HIS A 175 -19.49 10.83 6.75
N HIS A 176 -19.30 10.72 8.06
CA HIS A 176 -20.31 11.11 9.03
C HIS A 176 -20.67 12.61 8.98
N TYR A 177 -19.70 13.46 8.61
CA TYR A 177 -19.96 14.88 8.40
C TYR A 177 -20.79 15.13 7.14
N ILE A 178 -20.45 14.51 6.01
CA ILE A 178 -21.17 14.72 4.74
C ILE A 178 -22.56 14.09 4.73
N GLU A 179 -22.82 13.05 5.52
CA GLU A 179 -24.19 12.52 5.72
C GLU A 179 -25.18 13.60 6.18
N LYS A 180 -24.69 14.60 6.92
CA LYS A 180 -25.45 15.77 7.36
C LYS A 180 -25.55 16.87 6.30
N ASN A 181 -24.83 16.73 5.19
CA ASN A 181 -24.84 17.64 4.06
C ASN A 181 -25.13 16.90 2.73
N PRO A 182 -26.43 16.69 2.42
CA PRO A 182 -26.84 15.90 1.25
C PRO A 182 -26.31 16.43 -0.09
N ALA A 183 -26.01 17.72 -0.19
CA ALA A 183 -25.45 18.29 -1.42
C ALA A 183 -24.00 17.82 -1.65
N THR A 184 -23.17 17.81 -0.59
CA THR A 184 -21.79 17.30 -0.64
C THR A 184 -21.78 15.79 -0.93
N ALA A 185 -22.66 15.01 -0.26
CA ALA A 185 -22.76 13.57 -0.50
C ALA A 185 -23.12 13.26 -1.96
N LYS A 186 -24.15 13.92 -2.51
CA LYS A 186 -24.54 13.77 -3.93
C LYS A 186 -23.45 14.17 -4.91
N MET A 187 -22.67 15.20 -4.59
CA MET A 187 -21.55 15.63 -5.43
C MET A 187 -20.45 14.55 -5.46
N MET A 188 -20.11 13.96 -4.32
CA MET A 188 -19.14 12.85 -4.25
C MET A 188 -19.61 11.63 -5.05
N GLU A 189 -20.85 11.21 -4.85
CA GLU A 189 -21.45 10.09 -5.61
C GLU A 189 -21.41 10.37 -7.12
N HIS A 190 -21.75 11.58 -7.55
CA HIS A 190 -21.68 11.97 -8.95
C HIS A 190 -20.24 11.93 -9.49
N GLN A 191 -19.27 12.44 -8.74
CA GLN A 191 -17.86 12.41 -9.16
C GLN A 191 -17.35 10.96 -9.28
N HIS A 192 -17.66 10.09 -8.34
CA HIS A 192 -17.33 8.67 -8.41
C HIS A 192 -17.93 8.01 -9.66
N LEU A 193 -19.19 8.30 -9.96
CA LEU A 193 -19.85 7.78 -11.16
C LEU A 193 -19.15 8.25 -12.44
N VAL A 194 -18.76 9.52 -12.52
CA VAL A 194 -18.06 10.08 -13.70
C VAL A 194 -16.68 9.47 -13.87
N ILE A 195 -15.95 9.20 -12.77
CA ILE A 195 -14.66 8.48 -12.80
C ILE A 195 -14.88 7.06 -13.36
N TYR A 196 -15.84 6.32 -12.80
CA TYR A 196 -16.19 4.98 -13.27
C TYR A 196 -16.55 4.95 -14.74
N GLU A 197 -17.46 5.83 -15.19
CA GLU A 197 -17.86 5.93 -16.61
C GLU A 197 -16.67 6.24 -17.53
N SER A 198 -15.74 7.09 -17.08
CA SER A 198 -14.53 7.38 -17.82
C SER A 198 -13.62 6.15 -17.97
N ILE A 199 -13.49 5.35 -16.91
CA ILE A 199 -12.75 4.10 -16.91
C ILE A 199 -13.46 3.08 -17.79
N LYS A 200 -14.77 2.88 -17.63
CA LYS A 200 -15.59 1.94 -18.40
C LYS A 200 -15.45 2.18 -19.89
N HIS A 201 -15.52 3.42 -20.33
CA HIS A 201 -15.44 3.79 -21.75
C HIS A 201 -14.01 3.89 -22.29
N GLY A 202 -12.98 3.56 -21.53
CA GLY A 202 -11.59 3.62 -21.96
C GLY A 202 -11.11 5.03 -22.31
N LYS A 203 -11.44 6.00 -21.47
CA LYS A 203 -11.08 7.43 -21.64
C LYS A 203 -10.03 7.85 -20.62
N PRO A 204 -8.74 7.48 -20.79
CA PRO A 204 -7.72 7.62 -19.76
C PRO A 204 -7.50 9.06 -19.30
N GLN A 205 -7.46 10.02 -20.21
CA GLN A 205 -7.27 11.43 -19.85
C GLN A 205 -8.46 11.99 -19.07
N GLN A 206 -9.67 11.58 -19.40
CA GLN A 206 -10.87 11.98 -18.67
C GLN A 206 -10.88 11.36 -17.27
N ALA A 207 -10.56 10.06 -17.14
CA ALA A 207 -10.47 9.39 -15.84
C ALA A 207 -9.45 10.07 -14.91
N LYS A 208 -8.28 10.42 -15.46
CA LYS A 208 -7.24 11.18 -14.74
C LYS A 208 -7.74 12.52 -14.23
N GLN A 209 -8.37 13.31 -15.11
CA GLN A 209 -8.88 14.63 -14.76
C GLN A 209 -9.98 14.55 -13.70
N MET A 210 -10.95 13.66 -13.87
CA MET A 210 -12.07 13.50 -12.93
C MET A 210 -11.59 13.04 -11.56
N MET A 211 -10.60 12.15 -11.49
CA MET A 211 -9.98 11.73 -10.22
C MET A 211 -9.28 12.92 -9.55
N MET A 212 -8.55 13.75 -10.28
CA MET A 212 -7.92 14.95 -9.72
C MET A 212 -8.95 15.92 -9.13
N GLU A 213 -10.02 16.21 -9.90
CA GLU A 213 -11.10 17.10 -9.46
C GLU A 213 -11.82 16.55 -8.22
N HIS A 214 -12.02 15.23 -8.16
CA HIS A 214 -12.59 14.56 -7.01
C HIS A 214 -11.70 14.74 -5.76
N LEU A 215 -10.40 14.50 -5.87
CA LEU A 215 -9.48 14.64 -4.75
C LEU A 215 -9.35 16.09 -4.27
N ASP A 216 -9.37 17.06 -5.18
CA ASP A 216 -9.40 18.48 -4.85
C ASP A 216 -10.67 18.86 -4.08
N PHE A 217 -11.81 18.34 -4.50
CA PHE A 217 -13.09 18.55 -3.84
C PHE A 217 -13.09 17.94 -2.43
N VAL A 218 -12.67 16.68 -2.29
CA VAL A 218 -12.65 15.96 -1.00
C VAL A 218 -11.70 16.64 -0.02
N GLU A 219 -10.48 17.00 -0.45
CA GLU A 219 -9.53 17.73 0.42
C GLU A 219 -10.13 19.04 0.92
N LYS A 220 -10.72 19.84 0.03
CA LYS A 220 -11.34 21.12 0.38
C LYS A 220 -12.47 20.95 1.40
N GLU A 221 -13.36 20.00 1.18
CA GLU A 221 -14.48 19.72 2.08
C GLU A 221 -14.00 19.16 3.42
N LEU A 222 -12.98 18.29 3.41
CA LEU A 222 -12.37 17.74 4.62
C LEU A 222 -11.70 18.84 5.46
N LEU A 223 -10.96 19.76 4.83
CA LEU A 223 -10.32 20.88 5.52
C LEU A 223 -11.35 21.89 6.06
N ASN A 224 -12.47 22.09 5.37
CA ASN A 224 -13.56 22.95 5.81
C ASN A 224 -14.41 22.28 6.91
N SER A 225 -14.45 20.97 6.98
CA SER A 225 -15.19 20.25 8.01
C SER A 225 -14.59 20.54 9.40
N HIS A 226 -15.43 20.83 10.36
CA HIS A 226 -15.00 20.99 11.76
C HIS A 226 -14.47 19.69 12.37
N VAL A 227 -14.54 18.57 11.65
CA VAL A 227 -14.07 17.25 12.07
C VAL A 227 -12.57 17.28 12.36
N ILE A 228 -11.77 17.91 11.50
CA ILE A 228 -10.32 18.03 11.72
C ILE A 228 -9.99 18.74 13.03
N ARG A 229 -10.76 19.76 13.41
CA ARG A 229 -10.56 20.46 14.68
C ARG A 229 -10.85 19.59 15.90
N GLN A 230 -11.72 18.59 15.79
CA GLN A 230 -12.07 17.68 16.87
C GLN A 230 -11.14 16.47 16.97
N THR A 231 -10.56 16.03 15.86
CA THR A 231 -9.61 14.89 15.83
C THR A 231 -8.23 15.29 16.34
N VAL A 232 -7.85 16.56 16.14
CA VAL A 232 -6.55 17.13 16.58
C VAL A 232 -6.61 17.65 18.02
N GLY A 233 -7.79 17.82 18.59
CA GLY A 233 -8.03 18.34 19.96
C GLY A 233 -8.30 17.26 21.02
N ARG A 234 -8.16 15.99 20.69
CA ARG A 234 -8.19 14.84 21.60
C ARG A 234 -6.82 14.19 21.68
#